data_3af9529878ed41978d4f69f74d2aed3d
#
_entry.id   3af9529878ed41978d4f69f74d2aed3d
#
_cell.length_a   1.000
_cell.length_b   1.000
_cell.length_c   1.000
_cell.angle_alpha   90.00
_cell.angle_beta   90.00
_cell.angle_gamma   90.00
#
_symmetry.space_group_name_H-M   'P 1'
#
loop_
_entity.id
_entity.type
_entity.pdbx_description
1 polymer ?
#
loop_
_entity_poly.entity_id
_entity_poly.type
_entity_poly.pdbx_seq_one_letter_code
_entity_poly.pdbx_strand_id
1 'polypeptide(L)'
;SSTALVPPSATHQRSPGRRRETQITRYASPEIEDRLALGGDVAVLFLYSYTQKSLDTIYAVTANYVDGIEVDEMDCFRDPSFAAAALSLAWLCGALPQGAFRFDVTRGGVNNALTTVAKCGGLSVAAVVLLLSIRAAAAGVPLSPQDAGFAAGILPIVGAWRYVLADTSAKL
;
A
#
# COMPACT_ATOMS: atom_id res chain seq x y z
N SER A 1 -33.39 -54.25 56.19
CA SER A 1 -33.35 -53.10 55.32
C SER A 1 -32.00 -52.43 55.54
N SER A 2 -31.00 -52.77 54.70
CA SER A 2 -29.70 -52.17 54.76
C SER A 2 -29.56 -51.22 53.54
N THR A 3 -29.48 -49.90 53.82
CA THR A 3 -29.23 -48.85 52.83
C THR A 3 -27.73 -48.64 52.72
N ALA A 4 -27.15 -49.03 51.58
CA ALA A 4 -25.76 -48.77 51.28
C ALA A 4 -25.59 -47.32 50.78
N LEU A 5 -24.75 -46.56 51.48
CA LEU A 5 -24.31 -45.24 51.12
C LEU A 5 -23.23 -45.33 50.03
N VAL A 6 -23.53 -44.76 48.83
CA VAL A 6 -22.56 -44.61 47.74
C VAL A 6 -21.79 -43.33 47.97
N PRO A 7 -20.43 -43.32 47.97
CA PRO A 7 -19.67 -42.11 48.08
C PRO A 7 -19.67 -41.30 46.77
N PRO A 8 -19.66 -39.96 46.82
CA PRO A 8 -19.60 -39.12 45.62
C PRO A 8 -18.24 -39.20 44.93
N SER A 9 -18.28 -39.49 43.63
CA SER A 9 -17.11 -39.44 42.75
C SER A 9 -16.49 -38.04 42.67
N ALA A 10 -15.22 -37.96 43.04
CA ALA A 10 -14.41 -36.74 42.88
C ALA A 10 -14.19 -36.47 41.40
N THR A 11 -14.86 -35.48 40.88
CA THR A 11 -14.64 -34.92 39.55
C THR A 11 -13.28 -34.21 39.52
N HIS A 12 -12.31 -34.84 38.91
CA HIS A 12 -11.00 -34.29 38.60
C HIS A 12 -11.19 -33.13 37.59
N GLN A 13 -11.26 -31.94 38.08
CA GLN A 13 -11.30 -30.72 37.29
C GLN A 13 -9.88 -30.51 36.69
N ARG A 14 -9.66 -31.01 35.48
CA ARG A 14 -8.46 -30.74 34.68
C ARG A 14 -8.49 -29.27 34.33
N SER A 15 -7.62 -28.47 34.96
CA SER A 15 -7.25 -27.12 34.51
C SER A 15 -6.83 -27.18 33.04
N PRO A 16 -7.44 -26.39 32.15
CA PRO A 16 -6.93 -26.24 30.80
C PRO A 16 -5.61 -25.47 30.90
N GLY A 17 -4.51 -26.20 30.82
CA GLY A 17 -3.19 -25.61 30.66
C GLY A 17 -3.22 -24.60 29.51
N ARG A 18 -3.12 -23.33 29.87
CA ARG A 18 -2.97 -22.22 28.97
C ARG A 18 -1.67 -22.46 28.18
N ARG A 19 -1.75 -23.16 27.06
CA ARG A 19 -0.70 -23.13 26.06
C ARG A 19 -0.56 -21.66 25.65
N ARG A 20 0.43 -21.00 26.20
CA ARG A 20 1.01 -19.82 25.54
C ARG A 20 1.53 -20.33 24.20
N GLU A 21 0.69 -20.28 23.19
CA GLU A 21 1.17 -20.23 21.82
C GLU A 21 2.05 -18.98 21.75
N THR A 22 3.34 -19.21 21.84
CA THR A 22 4.34 -18.29 21.34
C THR A 22 3.95 -18.09 19.86
N GLN A 23 3.24 -17.00 19.58
CA GLN A 23 3.12 -16.50 18.22
C GLN A 23 4.54 -16.15 17.77
N ILE A 24 5.23 -17.18 17.28
CA ILE A 24 6.36 -16.96 16.39
C ILE A 24 5.74 -16.17 15.26
N THR A 25 5.99 -14.88 15.22
CA THR A 25 5.75 -14.02 14.07
C THR A 25 6.50 -14.70 12.92
N ARG A 26 5.81 -15.62 12.25
CA ARG A 26 6.27 -16.11 10.96
C ARG A 26 6.35 -14.86 10.12
N TYR A 27 7.54 -14.38 9.86
CA TYR A 27 7.80 -13.56 8.69
C TYR A 27 7.31 -14.42 7.52
N ALA A 28 6.05 -14.24 7.17
CA ALA A 28 5.46 -14.92 6.04
C ALA A 28 6.32 -14.48 4.85
N SER A 29 6.92 -15.46 4.17
CA SER A 29 7.46 -15.23 2.85
C SER A 29 6.41 -14.44 2.07
N PRO A 30 6.78 -13.43 1.29
CA PRO A 30 5.85 -12.60 0.54
C PRO A 30 5.10 -13.48 -0.46
N GLU A 31 3.98 -14.03 -0.01
CA GLU A 31 3.16 -14.92 -0.81
C GLU A 31 2.18 -14.07 -1.61
N ILE A 32 2.39 -14.02 -2.93
CA ILE A 32 1.52 -13.33 -3.85
C ILE A 32 0.42 -14.32 -4.26
N GLU A 33 -0.71 -14.28 -3.56
CA GLU A 33 -1.88 -15.11 -3.87
C GLU A 33 -2.74 -14.46 -4.95
N ASP A 34 -3.00 -13.16 -4.83
CA ASP A 34 -3.83 -12.40 -5.77
C ASP A 34 -3.00 -11.64 -6.81
N ARG A 35 -2.73 -12.33 -7.92
CA ARG A 35 -1.98 -11.74 -9.05
C ARG A 35 -2.77 -10.63 -9.77
N LEU A 36 -4.11 -10.68 -9.71
CA LEU A 36 -4.95 -9.64 -10.30
C LEU A 36 -4.83 -8.34 -9.53
N ALA A 37 -4.81 -8.42 -8.20
CA ALA A 37 -4.58 -7.26 -7.35
C ALA A 37 -3.20 -6.64 -7.60
N LEU A 38 -2.16 -7.48 -7.66
CA LEU A 38 -0.80 -7.03 -7.97
C LEU A 38 -0.70 -6.34 -9.33
N GLY A 39 -1.18 -7.02 -10.39
CA GLY A 39 -1.13 -6.48 -11.75
C GLY A 39 -1.96 -5.21 -11.90
N GLY A 40 -3.13 -5.16 -11.25
CA GLY A 40 -3.98 -3.99 -11.24
C GLY A 40 -3.36 -2.80 -10.52
N ASP A 41 -2.73 -3.00 -9.37
CA ASP A 41 -2.03 -1.93 -8.64
C ASP A 41 -0.93 -1.31 -9.51
N VAL A 42 -0.10 -2.15 -10.14
CA VAL A 42 0.96 -1.67 -11.04
C VAL A 42 0.37 -0.95 -12.25
N ALA A 43 -0.68 -1.50 -12.86
CA ALA A 43 -1.32 -0.90 -14.03
C ALA A 43 -1.93 0.48 -13.73
N VAL A 44 -2.62 0.64 -12.59
CA VAL A 44 -3.21 1.94 -12.23
C VAL A 44 -2.15 2.97 -11.85
N LEU A 45 -1.04 2.56 -11.24
CA LEU A 45 0.09 3.45 -10.96
C LEU A 45 0.79 3.90 -12.25
N PHE A 46 0.92 2.99 -13.21
CA PHE A 46 1.46 3.31 -14.52
C PHE A 46 0.57 4.32 -15.25
N LEU A 47 -0.73 4.05 -15.30
CA LEU A 47 -1.71 4.95 -15.92
C LEU A 47 -1.72 6.33 -15.24
N TYR A 48 -1.69 6.37 -13.91
CA TYR A 48 -1.61 7.60 -13.14
C TYR A 48 -0.37 8.42 -13.51
N SER A 49 0.81 7.77 -13.50
CA SER A 49 2.08 8.44 -13.80
C SER A 49 2.09 9.04 -15.21
N TYR A 50 1.64 8.29 -16.19
CA TYR A 50 1.56 8.77 -17.58
C TYR A 50 0.57 9.92 -17.73
N THR A 51 -0.62 9.80 -17.13
CA THR A 51 -1.64 10.84 -17.22
C THR A 51 -1.16 12.13 -16.56
N GLN A 52 -0.63 12.02 -15.34
CA GLN A 52 -0.18 13.18 -14.58
C GLN A 52 0.98 13.89 -15.30
N LYS A 53 2.01 13.15 -15.73
CA LYS A 53 3.17 13.74 -16.39
C LYS A 53 2.86 14.26 -17.81
N SER A 54 1.91 13.67 -18.50
CA SER A 54 1.41 14.23 -19.77
C SER A 54 0.68 15.55 -19.54
N LEU A 55 -0.12 15.66 -18.48
CA LEU A 55 -0.78 16.90 -18.11
C LEU A 55 0.24 17.96 -17.69
N ASP A 56 1.21 17.62 -16.85
CA ASP A 56 2.28 18.55 -16.45
C ASP A 56 3.02 19.11 -17.67
N THR A 57 3.32 18.26 -18.66
CA THR A 57 3.97 18.69 -19.92
C THR A 57 3.09 19.67 -20.71
N ILE A 58 1.78 19.38 -20.81
CA ILE A 58 0.83 20.28 -21.52
C ILE A 58 0.74 21.62 -20.80
N TYR A 59 0.64 21.61 -19.47
CA TYR A 59 0.59 22.84 -18.67
C TYR A 59 1.88 23.65 -18.79
N ALA A 60 3.06 23.00 -18.70
CA ALA A 60 4.35 23.66 -18.86
C ALA A 60 4.50 24.31 -20.23
N VAL A 61 4.12 23.63 -21.33
CA VAL A 61 4.14 24.20 -22.68
C VAL A 61 3.20 25.40 -22.78
N THR A 62 2.01 25.33 -22.18
CA THR A 62 1.03 26.41 -22.22
C THR A 62 1.49 27.62 -21.39
N ALA A 63 2.06 27.40 -20.20
CA ALA A 63 2.58 28.45 -19.33
C ALA A 63 3.78 29.16 -19.95
N ASN A 64 4.74 28.42 -20.50
CA ASN A 64 5.90 29.01 -21.19
C ASN A 64 5.50 29.86 -22.41
N TYR A 65 4.41 29.49 -23.10
CA TYR A 65 3.89 30.29 -24.20
C TYR A 65 3.28 31.62 -23.74
N VAL A 66 2.71 31.65 -22.50
CA VAL A 66 2.03 32.83 -21.95
C VAL A 66 3.00 33.74 -21.18
N ASP A 67 3.89 33.18 -20.37
CA ASP A 67 4.66 33.96 -19.39
C ASP A 67 6.17 34.11 -19.72
N GLY A 68 6.71 33.32 -20.65
CA GLY A 68 8.14 33.36 -21.02
C GLY A 68 9.12 33.08 -19.86
N ILE A 69 8.63 32.44 -18.78
CA ILE A 69 9.41 32.14 -17.59
C ILE A 69 9.89 30.68 -17.69
N GLU A 70 11.19 30.51 -17.92
CA GLU A 70 11.83 29.20 -17.72
C GLU A 70 11.92 28.94 -16.21
N VAL A 71 11.01 28.11 -15.69
CA VAL A 71 11.13 27.59 -14.33
C VAL A 71 12.00 26.35 -14.43
N ASP A 72 13.28 26.52 -14.10
CA ASP A 72 14.26 25.43 -13.98
C ASP A 72 14.04 24.69 -12.65
N GLU A 73 12.84 24.11 -12.48
CA GLU A 73 12.55 23.25 -11.34
C GLU A 73 13.10 21.85 -11.62
N MET A 74 13.86 21.33 -10.66
CA MET A 74 14.40 19.98 -10.70
C MET A 74 13.25 18.96 -10.54
N ASP A 75 12.57 18.63 -11.65
CA ASP A 75 11.56 17.59 -11.69
C ASP A 75 12.23 16.21 -11.64
N CYS A 76 12.19 15.60 -10.44
CA CYS A 76 12.78 14.28 -10.22
C CYS A 76 12.05 13.18 -10.99
N PHE A 77 10.81 13.41 -11.40
CA PHE A 77 9.95 12.46 -12.10
C PHE A 77 9.62 12.92 -13.53
N ARG A 78 10.52 13.65 -14.17
CA ARG A 78 10.27 14.17 -15.53
C ARG A 78 9.91 13.09 -16.56
N ASP A 79 10.53 11.92 -16.48
CA ASP A 79 10.21 10.78 -17.35
C ASP A 79 9.02 10.00 -16.80
N PRO A 80 7.89 9.91 -17.53
CA PRO A 80 6.71 9.15 -17.11
C PRO A 80 7.00 7.69 -16.81
N SER A 81 7.89 7.05 -17.58
CA SER A 81 8.24 5.64 -17.40
C SER A 81 9.04 5.44 -16.12
N PHE A 82 10.00 6.32 -15.86
CA PHE A 82 10.76 6.30 -14.62
C PHE A 82 9.87 6.57 -13.42
N ALA A 83 8.97 7.56 -13.50
CA ALA A 83 8.00 7.87 -12.47
C ALA A 83 7.10 6.67 -12.14
N ALA A 84 6.56 6.01 -13.18
CA ALA A 84 5.73 4.82 -13.03
C ALA A 84 6.49 3.67 -12.37
N ALA A 85 7.72 3.41 -12.81
CA ALA A 85 8.57 2.37 -12.23
C ALA A 85 8.90 2.67 -10.76
N ALA A 86 9.25 3.92 -10.44
CA ALA A 86 9.60 4.35 -9.09
C ALA A 86 8.41 4.24 -8.13
N LEU A 87 7.21 4.71 -8.52
CA LEU A 87 6.00 4.58 -7.71
C LEU A 87 5.60 3.12 -7.53
N SER A 88 5.64 2.31 -8.59
CA SER A 88 5.32 0.89 -8.53
C SER A 88 6.28 0.14 -7.61
N LEU A 89 7.57 0.40 -7.70
CA LEU A 89 8.58 -0.20 -6.83
C LEU A 89 8.37 0.21 -5.37
N ALA A 90 8.14 1.50 -5.11
CA ALA A 90 7.87 2.00 -3.76
C ALA A 90 6.61 1.35 -3.17
N TRP A 91 5.54 1.23 -3.97
CA TRP A 91 4.34 0.52 -3.57
C TRP A 91 4.62 -0.95 -3.23
N LEU A 92 5.32 -1.67 -4.09
CA LEU A 92 5.65 -3.08 -3.87
C LEU A 92 6.51 -3.28 -2.63
N CYS A 93 7.50 -2.41 -2.41
CA CYS A 93 8.34 -2.44 -1.20
C CYS A 93 7.53 -2.25 0.09
N GLY A 94 6.49 -1.42 0.06
CA GLY A 94 5.58 -1.24 1.21
C GLY A 94 4.55 -2.34 1.36
N ALA A 95 4.03 -2.87 0.25
CA ALA A 95 2.89 -3.78 0.21
C ALA A 95 3.28 -5.26 0.43
N LEU A 96 4.39 -5.73 -0.18
CA LEU A 96 4.81 -7.13 -0.10
C LEU A 96 5.09 -7.61 1.33
N PRO A 97 5.86 -6.88 2.16
CA PRO A 97 6.15 -7.32 3.51
C PRO A 97 4.90 -7.41 4.41
N GLN A 98 3.86 -6.66 4.07
CA GLN A 98 2.61 -6.60 4.83
C GLN A 98 1.57 -7.61 4.32
N GLY A 99 1.90 -8.43 3.32
CA GLY A 99 0.98 -9.41 2.77
C GLY A 99 -0.23 -8.79 2.06
N ALA A 100 -0.06 -7.61 1.45
CA ALA A 100 -1.16 -6.86 0.82
C ALA A 100 -1.78 -7.57 -0.39
N PHE A 101 -1.17 -8.66 -0.87
CA PHE A 101 -1.62 -9.45 -2.03
C PHE A 101 -2.16 -10.82 -1.63
N ARG A 102 -2.58 -11.00 -0.38
CA ARG A 102 -3.29 -12.18 0.06
C ARG A 102 -4.78 -12.05 -0.25
N PHE A 103 -5.44 -13.14 -0.57
CA PHE A 103 -6.87 -13.13 -0.90
C PHE A 103 -7.76 -12.63 0.24
N ASP A 104 -7.43 -12.96 1.48
CA ASP A 104 -8.15 -12.48 2.66
C ASP A 104 -8.08 -10.95 2.83
N VAL A 105 -7.02 -10.31 2.33
CA VAL A 105 -6.83 -8.87 2.35
C VAL A 105 -7.49 -8.20 1.14
N THR A 106 -7.29 -8.74 -0.06
CA THR A 106 -7.75 -8.11 -1.30
C THR A 106 -9.23 -8.29 -1.55
N ARG A 107 -9.81 -9.41 -1.11
CA ARG A 107 -11.21 -9.81 -1.34
C ARG A 107 -12.00 -10.01 -0.06
N GLY A 108 -11.37 -9.89 1.12
CA GLY A 108 -12.00 -10.04 2.42
C GLY A 108 -12.88 -8.86 2.87
N GLY A 109 -13.18 -7.94 1.96
CA GLY A 109 -14.07 -6.80 2.17
C GLY A 109 -13.36 -5.45 1.99
N VAL A 110 -14.15 -4.46 1.61
CA VAL A 110 -13.68 -3.10 1.27
C VAL A 110 -12.85 -2.47 2.40
N ASN A 111 -13.31 -2.61 3.65
CA ASN A 111 -12.61 -2.00 4.79
C ASN A 111 -11.21 -2.59 4.99
N ASN A 112 -11.04 -3.91 4.82
CA ASN A 112 -9.73 -4.55 4.94
C ASN A 112 -8.80 -4.10 3.81
N ALA A 113 -9.31 -4.06 2.59
CA ALA A 113 -8.56 -3.61 1.43
C ALA A 113 -8.08 -2.16 1.60
N LEU A 114 -8.96 -1.23 1.97
CA LEU A 114 -8.63 0.18 2.14
C LEU A 114 -7.71 0.43 3.35
N THR A 115 -7.92 -0.27 4.46
CA THR A 115 -7.01 -0.16 5.62
C THR A 115 -5.60 -0.61 5.27
N THR A 116 -5.48 -1.68 4.48
CA THR A 116 -4.18 -2.15 4.01
C THR A 116 -3.54 -1.16 3.05
N VAL A 117 -4.31 -0.59 2.11
CA VAL A 117 -3.81 0.47 1.22
C VAL A 117 -3.31 1.67 2.03
N ALA A 118 -4.05 2.11 3.05
CA ALA A 118 -3.63 3.22 3.88
C ALA A 118 -2.30 2.96 4.61
N LYS A 119 -2.13 1.76 5.16
CA LYS A 119 -0.89 1.36 5.86
C LYS A 119 0.29 1.24 4.91
N CYS A 120 0.13 0.43 3.85
CA CYS A 120 1.19 0.17 2.87
C CYS A 120 1.54 1.43 2.08
N GLY A 121 0.52 2.15 1.61
CA GLY A 121 0.68 3.36 0.83
C GLY A 121 1.28 4.51 1.65
N GLY A 122 0.87 4.66 2.90
CA GLY A 122 1.48 5.63 3.81
C GLY A 122 2.99 5.39 3.98
N LEU A 123 3.41 4.13 4.15
CA LEU A 123 4.82 3.76 4.21
C LEU A 123 5.54 4.02 2.88
N SER A 124 4.92 3.67 1.75
CA SER A 124 5.48 3.88 0.42
C SER A 124 5.67 5.37 0.12
N VAL A 125 4.66 6.19 0.39
CA VAL A 125 4.73 7.66 0.21
C VAL A 125 5.81 8.25 1.10
N ALA A 126 5.88 7.87 2.37
CA ALA A 126 6.90 8.34 3.29
C ALA A 126 8.32 8.00 2.79
N ALA A 127 8.53 6.78 2.27
CA ALA A 127 9.81 6.36 1.72
C ALA A 127 10.19 7.19 0.47
N VAL A 128 9.25 7.41 -0.44
CA VAL A 128 9.50 8.24 -1.64
C VAL A 128 9.81 9.68 -1.26
N VAL A 129 9.01 10.29 -0.40
CA VAL A 129 9.22 11.68 0.05
C VAL A 129 10.55 11.81 0.78
N LEU A 130 10.95 10.83 1.59
CA LEU A 130 12.26 10.83 2.25
C LEU A 130 13.40 10.79 1.22
N LEU A 131 13.32 9.92 0.22
CA LEU A 131 14.33 9.82 -0.83
C LEU A 131 14.44 11.12 -1.64
N LEU A 132 13.30 11.72 -1.99
CA LEU A 132 13.24 13.01 -2.67
C LEU A 132 13.84 14.13 -1.81
N SER A 133 13.54 14.13 -0.51
CA SER A 133 14.11 15.11 0.43
C SER A 133 15.62 15.01 0.55
N ILE A 134 16.16 13.78 0.58
CA ILE A 134 17.61 13.54 0.59
C ILE A 134 18.25 14.04 -0.71
N ARG A 135 17.65 13.77 -1.87
CA ARG A 135 18.14 14.25 -3.16
C ARG A 135 18.10 15.78 -3.25
N ALA A 136 17.00 16.39 -2.84
CA ALA A 136 16.85 17.85 -2.82
C ALA A 136 17.89 18.52 -1.92
N ALA A 137 18.11 17.96 -0.72
CA ALA A 137 19.13 18.44 0.21
C ALA A 137 20.56 18.30 -0.37
N ALA A 138 20.85 17.19 -1.04
CA ALA A 138 22.16 16.96 -1.69
C ALA A 138 22.41 17.94 -2.85
N ALA A 139 21.34 18.34 -3.55
CA ALA A 139 21.40 19.35 -4.61
C ALA A 139 21.34 20.80 -4.12
N GLY A 140 21.11 21.01 -2.81
CA GLY A 140 20.98 22.35 -2.24
C GLY A 140 19.68 23.08 -2.62
N VAL A 141 18.65 22.36 -3.05
CA VAL A 141 17.35 22.88 -3.46
C VAL A 141 16.23 22.42 -2.52
N PRO A 142 15.13 23.17 -2.36
CA PRO A 142 13.99 22.70 -1.59
C PRO A 142 13.27 21.53 -2.30
N LEU A 143 12.60 20.69 -1.51
CA LEU A 143 11.73 19.65 -2.07
C LEU A 143 10.56 20.32 -2.81
N SER A 144 10.33 19.90 -4.05
CA SER A 144 9.18 20.36 -4.83
C SER A 144 7.86 19.85 -4.21
N PRO A 145 6.89 20.73 -3.91
CA PRO A 145 5.55 20.32 -3.48
C PRO A 145 4.83 19.44 -4.52
N GLN A 146 5.15 19.64 -5.79
CA GLN A 146 4.56 18.84 -6.90
C GLN A 146 5.02 17.39 -6.84
N ASP A 147 6.32 17.15 -6.61
CA ASP A 147 6.87 15.80 -6.47
C ASP A 147 6.29 15.09 -5.24
N ALA A 148 6.13 15.80 -4.13
CA ALA A 148 5.51 15.24 -2.93
C ALA A 148 4.02 14.92 -3.17
N GLY A 149 3.28 15.79 -3.84
CA GLY A 149 1.89 15.59 -4.23
C GLY A 149 1.73 14.43 -5.21
N PHE A 150 2.64 14.30 -6.16
CA PHE A 150 2.67 13.17 -7.10
C PHE A 150 2.87 11.84 -6.37
N ALA A 151 3.82 11.77 -5.44
CA ALA A 151 4.01 10.56 -4.64
C ALA A 151 2.78 10.23 -3.78
N ALA A 152 2.11 11.24 -3.20
CA ALA A 152 0.90 11.04 -2.40
C ALA A 152 -0.29 10.49 -3.21
N GLY A 153 -0.29 10.67 -4.53
CA GLY A 153 -1.29 10.13 -5.45
C GLY A 153 -1.38 8.60 -5.47
N ILE A 154 -0.37 7.88 -4.96
CA ILE A 154 -0.43 6.43 -4.76
C ILE A 154 -1.68 6.03 -3.96
N LEU A 155 -1.97 6.75 -2.87
CA LEU A 155 -3.04 6.41 -1.93
C LEU A 155 -4.43 6.41 -2.59
N PRO A 156 -4.91 7.52 -3.21
CA PRO A 156 -6.24 7.54 -3.79
C PRO A 156 -6.35 6.62 -5.03
N ILE A 157 -5.31 6.49 -5.83
CA ILE A 157 -5.36 5.71 -7.07
C ILE A 157 -5.42 4.20 -6.76
N VAL A 158 -4.50 3.70 -5.95
CA VAL A 158 -4.54 2.28 -5.54
C VAL A 158 -5.76 2.01 -4.67
N GLY A 159 -6.16 2.97 -3.82
CA GLY A 159 -7.36 2.87 -3.00
C GLY A 159 -8.63 2.71 -3.84
N ALA A 160 -8.80 3.52 -4.89
CA ALA A 160 -9.95 3.40 -5.81
C ALA A 160 -9.97 2.05 -6.52
N TRP A 161 -8.83 1.58 -7.03
CA TRP A 161 -8.72 0.26 -7.65
C TRP A 161 -9.07 -0.86 -6.67
N ARG A 162 -8.50 -0.84 -5.48
CA ARG A 162 -8.74 -1.85 -4.45
C ARG A 162 -10.18 -1.84 -3.94
N TYR A 163 -10.82 -0.67 -3.88
CA TYR A 163 -12.23 -0.55 -3.60
C TYR A 163 -13.07 -1.29 -4.66
N VAL A 164 -12.83 -1.02 -5.95
CA VAL A 164 -13.56 -1.68 -7.05
C VAL A 164 -13.34 -3.19 -7.03
N LEU A 165 -12.10 -3.64 -6.82
CA LEU A 165 -11.77 -5.06 -6.77
C LEU A 165 -12.50 -5.77 -5.62
N ALA A 166 -12.50 -5.18 -4.42
CA ALA A 166 -13.15 -5.76 -3.25
C ALA A 166 -14.68 -5.74 -3.37
N ASP A 167 -15.29 -4.66 -3.88
CA ASP A 167 -16.73 -4.56 -4.09
C ASP A 167 -17.24 -5.54 -5.14
N THR A 168 -16.51 -5.69 -6.25
CA THR A 168 -16.89 -6.66 -7.28
C THR A 168 -16.74 -8.10 -6.82
N SER A 169 -15.69 -8.39 -6.03
CA SER A 169 -15.48 -9.74 -5.48
C SER A 169 -16.52 -10.13 -4.44
N ALA A 170 -17.12 -9.18 -3.75
CA ALA A 170 -18.19 -9.44 -2.77
C ALA A 170 -19.55 -9.76 -3.42
N LYS A 171 -19.71 -9.47 -4.72
CA LYS A 171 -20.96 -9.68 -5.49
C LYS A 171 -20.95 -10.97 -6.31
N LEU A 172 -19.80 -11.65 -6.39
CA LEU A 172 -19.63 -12.94 -7.09
C LEU A 172 -19.70 -14.10 -6.12
#